data_b3fdf4d5e68caa57e80d3e7e457bed7d
#
_entry.id   b3fdf4d5e68caa57e80d3e7e457bed7d
#
_cell.length_a   1.000
_cell.length_b   1.000
_cell.length_c   1.000
_cell.angle_alpha   90.00
_cell.angle_beta   90.00
_cell.angle_gamma   90.00
#
_symmetry.space_group_name_H-M   'P 1'
#
loop_
_entity.id
_entity.type
_entity.pdbx_description
1 polymer ?
#
loop_
_entity_poly.entity_id
_entity_poly.type
_entity_poly.pdbx_seq_one_letter_code
_entity_poly.pdbx_strand_id
1 'polypeptide(L)' 'MTVQRTRAQLVDVARQLFAKKGVEETTMNDIAVASKKGRRTLYTYFKSKDQIYLAVVESELEVLSTKMEQAAE' A
#
# COMPACT_ATOMS: atom_id res chain seq x y z
N MET A 1 -7.44 6.27 -13.94
CA MET A 1 -8.07 5.16 -13.26
C MET A 1 -7.17 3.96 -13.14
N THR A 2 -6.58 3.54 -14.24
CA THR A 2 -5.67 2.41 -14.21
C THR A 2 -4.49 2.65 -13.28
N VAL A 3 -3.97 3.88 -13.31
CA VAL A 3 -2.84 4.25 -12.47
C VAL A 3 -3.20 4.14 -11.00
N GLN A 4 -4.38 4.64 -10.64
CA GLN A 4 -4.81 4.58 -9.25
C GLN A 4 -5.04 3.16 -8.79
N ARG A 5 -5.57 2.32 -9.68
CA ARG A 5 -5.79 0.91 -9.34
C ARG A 5 -4.47 0.21 -9.04
N THR A 6 -3.46 0.46 -9.86
CA THR A 6 -2.15 -0.15 -9.64
C THR A 6 -1.54 0.31 -8.33
N ARG A 7 -1.61 1.62 -8.06
CA ARG A 7 -1.08 2.16 -6.82
C ARG A 7 -1.80 1.56 -5.62
N ALA A 8 -3.12 1.49 -5.69
CA ALA A 8 -3.91 0.93 -4.61
C ALA A 8 -3.57 -0.54 -4.37
N GLN A 9 -3.34 -1.27 -5.45
CA GLN A 9 -2.98 -2.67 -5.34
C GLN A 9 -1.63 -2.85 -4.65
N LEU A 10 -0.66 -2.00 -5.00
CA LEU A 10 0.65 -2.05 -4.35
C LEU A 10 0.54 -1.72 -2.87
N VAL A 11 -0.27 -0.73 -2.53
CA VAL A 11 -0.46 -0.36 -1.14
C VAL A 11 -1.14 -1.50 -0.38
N ASP A 12 -2.14 -2.12 -0.99
CA ASP A 12 -2.85 -3.22 -0.34
C ASP A 12 -1.93 -4.40 -0.07
N VAL A 13 -1.09 -4.74 -1.04
CA VAL A 13 -0.14 -5.83 -0.87
C VAL A 13 0.85 -5.50 0.24
N ALA A 14 1.36 -4.27 0.24
CA ALA A 14 2.29 -3.85 1.28
C ALA A 14 1.65 -3.91 2.65
N ARG A 15 0.40 -3.46 2.75
CA ARG A 15 -0.33 -3.49 4.01
C ARG A 15 -0.43 -4.91 4.55
N GLN A 16 -0.76 -5.86 3.68
CA GLN A 16 -0.88 -7.25 4.09
C GLN A 16 0.46 -7.81 4.56
N LEU A 17 1.52 -7.50 3.83
CA LEU A 17 2.85 -7.97 4.21
C LEU A 17 3.31 -7.34 5.51
N PHE A 18 3.05 -6.05 5.71
CA PHE A 18 3.42 -5.38 6.94
C PHE A 18 2.69 -5.99 8.14
N ALA A 19 1.44 -6.34 7.94
CA ALA A 19 0.67 -6.97 9.02
C ALA A 19 1.15 -8.40 9.30
N LYS A 20 1.60 -9.10 8.27
CA LYS A 20 1.99 -10.49 8.40
C LYS A 20 3.42 -10.65 8.89
N LYS A 21 4.34 -9.87 8.33
CA LYS A 21 5.76 -10.01 8.62
C LYS A 21 6.32 -8.86 9.45
N GLY A 22 5.64 -7.75 9.48
CA GLY A 22 6.15 -6.55 10.10
C GLY A 22 6.85 -5.67 9.06
N VAL A 23 6.85 -4.36 9.34
CA VAL A 23 7.41 -3.39 8.39
C VAL A 23 8.91 -3.65 8.18
N GLU A 24 9.62 -3.93 9.26
CA GLU A 24 11.07 -4.09 9.16
C GLU A 24 11.46 -5.36 8.42
N GLU A 25 10.63 -6.40 8.51
CA GLU A 25 10.94 -7.66 7.85
C GLU A 25 10.48 -7.68 6.40
N THR A 26 9.69 -6.72 6.00
CA THR A 26 9.19 -6.64 4.64
C THR A 26 10.14 -5.79 3.79
N THR A 27 10.53 -6.31 2.64
CA THR A 27 11.42 -5.57 1.75
C THR A 27 10.65 -5.11 0.52
N MET A 28 11.26 -4.17 -0.23
CA MET A 28 10.68 -3.73 -1.50
C MET A 28 10.53 -4.91 -2.46
N ASN A 29 11.51 -5.82 -2.44
CA ASN A 29 11.44 -7.00 -3.29
C ASN A 29 10.24 -7.87 -2.92
N ASP A 30 9.99 -8.03 -1.62
CA ASP A 30 8.83 -8.82 -1.18
C ASP A 30 7.54 -8.24 -1.74
N ILE A 31 7.42 -6.94 -1.69
CA ILE A 31 6.22 -6.27 -2.17
C ILE A 31 6.08 -6.44 -3.68
N ALA A 32 7.20 -6.29 -4.41
CA ALA A 32 7.16 -6.44 -5.86
C ALA A 32 6.73 -7.84 -6.26
N VAL A 33 7.29 -8.85 -5.60
CA VAL A 33 6.96 -10.23 -5.90
C VAL A 33 5.51 -10.54 -5.57
N ALA A 34 5.06 -10.11 -4.40
CA ALA A 34 3.70 -10.40 -3.94
C ALA A 34 2.66 -9.70 -4.81
N SER A 35 2.97 -8.50 -5.29
CA SER A 35 2.04 -7.75 -6.12
C SER A 35 2.02 -8.22 -7.56
N LYS A 36 3.03 -8.98 -7.97
CA LYS A 36 3.19 -9.48 -9.33
C LYS A 36 3.34 -8.36 -10.35
N LYS A 37 3.70 -7.16 -9.88
CA LYS A 37 3.88 -6.02 -10.76
C LYS A 37 5.33 -5.79 -11.16
N GLY A 38 6.27 -6.41 -10.42
CA GLY A 38 7.68 -6.23 -10.69
C GLY A 38 8.24 -5.00 -10.00
N ARG A 39 9.58 -5.00 -9.83
CA ARG A 39 10.22 -3.92 -9.10
C ARG A 39 10.17 -2.60 -9.84
N ARG A 40 10.27 -2.64 -11.16
CA ARG A 40 10.24 -1.42 -11.94
C ARG A 40 8.94 -0.66 -11.72
N THR A 41 7.81 -1.36 -11.78
CA THR A 41 6.52 -0.73 -11.55
C THR A 41 6.44 -0.20 -10.13
N LEU A 42 6.88 -1.00 -9.17
CA LEU A 42 6.85 -0.58 -7.78
C LEU A 42 7.62 0.72 -7.57
N TYR A 43 8.85 0.79 -8.10
CA TYR A 43 9.68 1.98 -7.91
C TYR A 43 9.16 3.18 -8.69
N THR A 44 8.29 2.97 -9.66
CA THR A 44 7.64 4.09 -10.34
C THR A 44 6.71 4.84 -9.38
N TYR A 45 6.05 4.12 -8.51
CA TYR A 45 5.10 4.71 -7.56
C TYR A 45 5.73 5.03 -6.21
N PHE A 46 6.64 4.20 -5.75
CA PHE A 46 7.22 4.35 -4.42
C PHE A 46 8.72 4.14 -4.50
N LYS A 47 9.47 5.13 -4.06
CA LYS A 47 10.93 5.08 -4.14
C LYS A 47 11.55 4.29 -3.00
N SER A 48 10.83 4.14 -1.89
CA SER A 48 11.36 3.43 -0.73
C SER A 48 10.22 2.81 0.05
N LYS A 49 10.58 1.93 0.97
CA LYS A 49 9.61 1.27 1.83
C LYS A 49 8.90 2.31 2.71
N ASP A 50 9.62 3.34 3.13
CA ASP A 50 9.02 4.37 3.96
C ASP A 50 7.86 5.05 3.25
N GLN A 51 8.01 5.30 1.94
CA GLN A 51 6.93 5.93 1.19
C GLN A 51 5.70 5.03 1.13
N ILE A 52 5.94 3.72 0.97
CA ILE A 52 4.83 2.76 0.96
C ILE A 52 4.17 2.72 2.33
N TYR A 53 4.97 2.74 3.39
CA TYR A 53 4.43 2.69 4.73
C TYR A 53 3.51 3.89 4.99
N LEU A 54 3.94 5.07 4.59
CA LEU A 54 3.11 6.25 4.74
C LEU A 54 1.82 6.12 3.94
N ALA A 55 1.90 5.58 2.74
CA ALA A 55 0.71 5.38 1.92
C ALA A 55 -0.25 4.39 2.58
N VAL A 56 0.28 3.36 3.21
CA VAL A 56 -0.55 2.39 3.92
C VAL A 56 -1.28 3.06 5.07
N VAL A 57 -0.56 3.87 5.84
CA VAL A 57 -1.16 4.57 6.97
C VAL A 57 -2.24 5.52 6.48
N GLU A 58 -1.96 6.27 5.43
CA GLU A 58 -2.94 7.20 4.88
C GLU A 58 -4.18 6.46 4.36
N SER A 59 -3.97 5.31 3.75
CA SER A 59 -5.07 4.52 3.22
C SER A 59 -5.99 4.06 4.35
N GLU A 60 -5.42 3.63 5.46
CA GLU A 60 -6.23 3.19 6.59
C GLU A 60 -7.00 4.35 7.21
N LEU A 61 -6.38 5.51 7.29
CA LEU A 61 -7.07 6.69 7.80
C LEU A 61 -8.21 7.10 6.89
N GLU A 62 -8.00 7.03 5.58
CA GLU A 62 -9.05 7.38 4.64
C GLU A 62 -10.25 6.45 4.77
N VAL A 63 -9.99 5.16 4.95
CA VAL A 63 -11.08 4.20 5.10
C VAL A 63 -11.89 4.52 6.34
N LEU A 64 -11.22 4.84 7.44
CA LEU A 64 -11.93 5.18 8.66
C LEU A 64 -12.74 6.46 8.50
N SER A 65 -12.15 7.46 7.87
CA SER A 65 -12.86 8.71 7.62
C SER A 65 -14.10 8.50 6.77
N THR A 66 -13.95 7.71 5.72
CA THR A 66 -15.07 7.43 4.83
C THR A 66 -16.20 6.74 5.57
N LYS A 67 -15.86 5.78 6.42
CA LYS A 67 -16.88 5.09 7.19
C LYS A 67 -17.59 6.03 8.13
N MET A 68 -16.85 6.91 8.78
CA MET A 68 -17.44 7.87 9.69
C MET A 68 -18.37 8.82 8.97
N GLU A 69 -17.97 9.26 7.79
CA GLU A 69 -18.81 10.14 7.00
C GLU A 69 -20.10 9.47 6.60
N GLN A 70 -20.01 8.21 6.21
CA GLN A 70 -21.20 7.44 5.83
C GLN A 70 -22.13 7.26 7.03
N ALA A 71 -21.54 7.00 8.17
CA ALA A 71 -22.34 6.81 9.37
C ALA A 71 -23.04 8.10 9.79
N ALA A 72 -22.40 9.24 9.50
CA ALA A 72 -22.99 10.53 9.85
C ALA A 72 -24.19 10.85 8.98
N GLU A 73 -24.22 10.33 7.79
CA GLU A 73 -25.34 10.56 6.90
C GLU A 73 -26.49 9.64 7.19
#